data_711001cb6de5d9e51a7a822318efd151
#
_entry.id   711001cb6de5d9e51a7a822318efd151
#
_cell.length_a   1.000
_cell.length_b   1.000
_cell.length_c   1.000
_cell.angle_alpha   90.00
_cell.angle_beta   90.00
_cell.angle_gamma   90.00
#
_symmetry.space_group_name_H-M   'P 1'
#
loop_
_entity.id
_entity.type
_entity.pdbx_description
1 polymer ?
#
loop_
_entity_poly.entity_id
_entity_poly.type
_entity_poly.pdbx_seq_one_letter_code
_entity_poly.pdbx_strand_id
1 'polypeptide(L)'
;FPARRWPPGRFATVVRDLAARGHRVVLTGSAAERDLAVSIAEAAGLGEDAVLAGRTGLAELAALVAGAALVVCGDTGVGHLATAFGTPSVLLFGPTPPRLWGPPPSARQHVVLWAGNVGDPHGEEPDGGLLLLGEERVLAATRSALEVRVAHG
;
A
#
# COMPACT_ATOMS: atom_id res chain seq x y z
N PHE A 1 4.92 -11.63 -6.22
CA PHE A 1 6.11 -12.29 -5.68
C PHE A 1 6.36 -11.87 -4.23
N PRO A 2 6.74 -12.80 -3.34
CA PRO A 2 6.99 -12.50 -1.93
C PRO A 2 8.03 -11.40 -1.69
N ALA A 3 9.07 -11.33 -2.52
CA ALA A 3 10.12 -10.31 -2.42
C ALA A 3 9.59 -8.87 -2.43
N ARG A 4 8.42 -8.64 -3.02
CA ARG A 4 7.78 -7.32 -3.10
C ARG A 4 6.67 -7.11 -2.08
N ARG A 5 6.48 -8.05 -1.17
CA ARG A 5 5.42 -7.99 -0.14
C ARG A 5 5.99 -7.55 1.20
N TRP A 6 5.52 -6.44 1.68
CA TRP A 6 5.79 -6.02 3.06
C TRP A 6 5.07 -6.97 4.02
N PRO A 7 5.66 -7.29 5.20
CA PRO A 7 5.08 -8.30 6.09
C PRO A 7 3.62 -8.04 6.45
N PRO A 8 2.75 -9.08 6.39
CA PRO A 8 1.31 -8.91 6.66
C PRO A 8 0.99 -8.34 8.03
N GLY A 9 1.73 -8.73 9.07
CA GLY A 9 1.55 -8.20 10.41
C GLY A 9 1.80 -6.70 10.51
N ARG A 10 2.73 -6.19 9.73
CA ARG A 10 3.02 -4.76 9.65
C ARG A 10 1.92 -4.01 8.90
N PHE A 11 1.37 -4.59 7.82
CA PHE A 11 0.19 -4.04 7.16
C PHE A 11 -0.99 -3.99 8.12
N ALA A 12 -1.22 -5.03 8.92
CA ALA A 12 -2.29 -5.06 9.90
C ALA A 12 -2.17 -3.92 10.91
N THR A 13 -0.96 -3.57 11.34
CA THR A 13 -0.72 -2.43 12.23
C THR A 13 -1.13 -1.11 11.58
N VAL A 14 -0.79 -0.91 10.31
CA VAL A 14 -1.18 0.29 9.55
C VAL A 14 -2.69 0.35 9.35
N VAL A 15 -3.31 -0.75 8.97
CA VAL A 15 -4.77 -0.85 8.80
C VAL A 15 -5.50 -0.52 10.10
N ARG A 16 -5.03 -1.06 11.21
CA ARG A 16 -5.60 -0.78 12.55
C ARG A 16 -5.51 0.70 12.91
N ASP A 17 -4.37 1.34 12.67
CA ASP A 17 -4.20 2.77 12.93
C ASP A 17 -5.16 3.62 12.09
N LEU A 18 -5.26 3.33 10.80
CA LEU A 18 -6.17 4.04 9.90
C LEU A 18 -7.64 3.88 10.30
N ALA A 19 -8.05 2.66 10.63
CA ALA A 19 -9.42 2.37 11.09
C ALA A 19 -9.73 3.08 12.42
N ALA A 20 -8.78 3.09 13.36
CA ALA A 20 -8.92 3.79 14.64
C ALA A 20 -9.06 5.31 14.48
N ARG A 21 -8.54 5.86 13.39
CA ARG A 21 -8.68 7.28 13.03
C ARG A 21 -9.96 7.60 12.27
N GLY A 22 -10.87 6.63 12.12
CA GLY A 22 -12.17 6.81 11.47
C GLY A 22 -12.17 6.61 9.95
N HIS A 23 -11.07 6.14 9.36
CA HIS A 23 -11.03 5.84 7.93
C HIS A 23 -11.67 4.48 7.65
N ARG A 24 -12.46 4.41 6.58
CA ARG A 24 -12.92 3.15 6.04
C ARG A 24 -11.80 2.51 5.23
N VAL A 25 -11.27 1.42 5.70
CA VAL A 25 -10.16 0.70 5.06
C VAL A 25 -10.71 -0.49 4.28
N VAL A 26 -10.25 -0.64 3.03
CA VAL A 26 -10.52 -1.82 2.22
C VAL A 26 -9.20 -2.42 1.73
N LEU A 27 -9.15 -3.75 1.66
CA LEU A 27 -7.98 -4.48 1.18
C LEU A 27 -8.29 -5.07 -0.19
N THR A 28 -7.48 -4.69 -1.17
CA THR A 28 -7.58 -5.16 -2.55
C THR A 28 -6.51 -6.19 -2.85
N GLY A 29 -6.68 -6.91 -3.94
CA GLY A 29 -5.73 -7.93 -4.39
C GLY A 29 -6.38 -8.88 -5.39
N SER A 30 -5.59 -9.81 -5.91
CA SER A 30 -6.10 -10.89 -6.74
C SER A 30 -6.84 -11.94 -5.91
N ALA A 31 -7.54 -12.86 -6.59
CA ALA A 31 -8.18 -13.99 -5.92
C ALA A 31 -7.18 -14.88 -5.16
N ALA A 32 -5.95 -15.01 -5.68
CA ALA A 32 -4.88 -15.76 -5.02
C ALA A 32 -4.38 -15.09 -3.73
N GLU A 33 -4.59 -13.78 -3.58
CA GLU A 33 -4.18 -12.99 -2.41
C GLU A 33 -5.29 -12.86 -1.37
N ARG A 34 -6.47 -13.44 -1.62
CA ARG A 34 -7.63 -13.26 -0.74
C ARG A 34 -7.37 -13.75 0.69
N ASP A 35 -6.82 -14.93 0.86
CA ASP A 35 -6.55 -15.49 2.21
C ASP A 35 -5.56 -14.61 2.98
N LEU A 36 -4.56 -14.06 2.30
CA LEU A 36 -3.63 -13.11 2.88
C LEU A 36 -4.35 -11.82 3.32
N ALA A 37 -5.21 -11.27 2.47
CA ALA A 37 -5.99 -10.08 2.79
C ALA A 37 -6.95 -10.32 3.96
N VAL A 38 -7.60 -11.46 4.02
CA VAL A 38 -8.45 -11.87 5.15
C VAL A 38 -7.62 -11.90 6.45
N SER A 39 -6.44 -12.51 6.42
CA SER A 39 -5.58 -12.60 7.61
C SER A 39 -5.16 -11.21 8.12
N ILE A 40 -4.88 -10.28 7.22
CA ILE A 40 -4.55 -8.88 7.58
C ILE A 40 -5.77 -8.20 8.20
N ALA A 41 -6.94 -8.33 7.59
CA ALA A 41 -8.18 -7.73 8.10
C ALA A 41 -8.52 -8.24 9.51
N GLU A 42 -8.46 -9.55 9.71
CA GLU A 42 -8.70 -10.17 11.03
C GLU A 42 -7.71 -9.68 12.08
N ALA A 43 -6.42 -9.65 11.76
CA ALA A 43 -5.38 -9.14 12.67
C ALA A 43 -5.57 -7.65 13.00
N ALA A 44 -6.17 -6.89 12.10
CA ALA A 44 -6.50 -5.47 12.32
C ALA A 44 -7.87 -5.26 13.00
N GLY A 45 -8.62 -6.31 13.26
CA GLY A 45 -9.95 -6.22 13.87
C GLY A 45 -11.07 -5.84 12.91
N LEU A 46 -10.86 -6.04 11.61
CA LEU A 46 -11.87 -5.79 10.56
C LEU A 46 -12.57 -7.08 10.12
N GLY A 47 -13.80 -6.95 9.65
CA GLY A 47 -14.55 -8.06 9.08
C GLY A 47 -14.21 -8.33 7.61
N GLU A 48 -14.75 -9.42 7.06
CA GLU A 48 -14.55 -9.80 5.66
C GLU A 48 -15.12 -8.80 4.66
N ASP A 49 -16.06 -7.96 5.06
CA ASP A 49 -16.61 -6.89 4.23
C ASP A 49 -15.56 -5.84 3.82
N ALA A 50 -14.48 -5.73 4.59
CA ALA A 50 -13.32 -4.90 4.23
C ALA A 50 -12.42 -5.56 3.16
N VAL A 51 -12.58 -6.84 2.88
CA VAL A 51 -11.73 -7.58 1.95
C VAL A 51 -12.37 -7.64 0.57
N LEU A 52 -11.81 -6.90 -0.36
CA LEU A 52 -12.23 -6.87 -1.77
C LEU A 52 -11.32 -7.69 -2.68
N ALA A 53 -10.28 -8.31 -2.15
CA ALA A 53 -9.38 -9.16 -2.91
C ALA A 53 -10.15 -10.26 -3.65
N GLY A 54 -9.92 -10.38 -4.96
CA GLY A 54 -10.62 -11.33 -5.83
C GLY A 54 -12.06 -10.95 -6.18
N ARG A 55 -12.55 -9.78 -5.74
CA ARG A 55 -13.94 -9.33 -5.96
C ARG A 55 -14.05 -8.09 -6.85
N THR A 56 -12.95 -7.59 -7.37
CA THR A 56 -12.93 -6.42 -8.26
C THR A 56 -12.33 -6.79 -9.60
N GLY A 57 -12.98 -6.36 -10.67
CA GLY A 57 -12.37 -6.26 -11.98
C GLY A 57 -11.49 -5.01 -12.06
N LEU A 58 -10.82 -4.80 -13.19
CA LEU A 58 -9.92 -3.65 -13.37
C LEU A 58 -10.67 -2.32 -13.27
N ALA A 59 -11.87 -2.23 -13.83
CA ALA A 59 -12.67 -0.99 -13.79
C ALA A 59 -13.10 -0.63 -12.37
N GLU A 60 -13.55 -1.60 -11.58
CA GLU A 60 -13.92 -1.37 -10.19
C GLU A 60 -12.71 -1.00 -9.33
N LEU A 61 -11.57 -1.65 -9.55
CA LEU A 61 -10.33 -1.31 -8.85
C LEU A 61 -9.88 0.12 -9.18
N ALA A 62 -9.94 0.50 -10.45
CA ALA A 62 -9.64 1.86 -10.88
C ALA A 62 -10.55 2.89 -10.22
N ALA A 63 -11.85 2.61 -10.13
CA ALA A 63 -12.82 3.48 -9.47
C ALA A 63 -12.52 3.61 -7.96
N LEU A 64 -12.18 2.52 -7.29
CA LEU A 64 -11.79 2.54 -5.89
C LEU A 64 -10.56 3.43 -5.66
N VAL A 65 -9.53 3.25 -6.47
CA VAL A 65 -8.29 4.03 -6.36
C VAL A 65 -8.54 5.51 -6.65
N ALA A 66 -9.30 5.82 -7.69
CA ALA A 66 -9.63 7.21 -8.05
C ALA A 66 -10.39 7.93 -6.93
N GLY A 67 -11.27 7.23 -6.22
CA GLY A 67 -12.07 7.78 -5.11
C GLY A 67 -11.43 7.67 -3.73
N ALA A 68 -10.27 7.02 -3.60
CA ALA A 68 -9.64 6.81 -2.31
C ALA A 68 -9.01 8.10 -1.75
N ALA A 69 -9.00 8.21 -0.42
CA ALA A 69 -8.26 9.25 0.28
C ALA A 69 -6.75 9.01 0.26
N LEU A 70 -6.37 7.74 0.31
CA LEU A 70 -4.99 7.28 0.35
C LEU A 70 -4.91 5.85 -0.17
N VAL A 71 -3.85 5.54 -0.88
CA VAL A 71 -3.47 4.18 -1.26
C VAL A 71 -2.16 3.84 -0.55
N VAL A 72 -2.12 2.70 0.12
CA VAL A 72 -0.89 2.15 0.71
C VAL A 72 -0.62 0.80 0.08
N CYS A 73 0.48 0.67 -0.62
CA CYS A 73 0.82 -0.58 -1.30
C CYS A 73 2.33 -0.70 -1.56
N GLY A 74 2.74 -1.89 -1.97
CA GLY A 74 4.07 -2.13 -2.50
C GLY A 74 4.21 -1.66 -3.95
N ASP A 75 5.30 -2.09 -4.60
CA ASP A 75 5.54 -1.90 -6.03
C ASP A 75 4.62 -2.83 -6.84
N THR A 76 3.41 -2.36 -7.11
CA THR A 76 2.32 -3.13 -7.76
C THR A 76 1.51 -2.24 -8.71
N GLY A 77 0.64 -2.88 -9.50
CA GLY A 77 -0.25 -2.18 -10.43
C GLY A 77 -1.17 -1.15 -9.75
N VAL A 78 -1.57 -1.38 -8.51
CA VAL A 78 -2.39 -0.43 -7.73
C VAL A 78 -1.66 0.89 -7.50
N GLY A 79 -0.35 0.84 -7.24
CA GLY A 79 0.48 2.03 -7.12
C GLY A 79 0.53 2.84 -8.43
N HIS A 80 0.58 2.17 -9.57
CA HIS A 80 0.53 2.83 -10.88
C HIS A 80 -0.83 3.48 -11.14
N LEU A 81 -1.92 2.86 -10.72
CA LEU A 81 -3.26 3.47 -10.78
C LEU A 81 -3.33 4.73 -9.91
N ALA A 82 -2.81 4.68 -8.69
CA ALA A 82 -2.77 5.85 -7.82
C ALA A 82 -2.00 7.01 -8.47
N THR A 83 -0.87 6.72 -9.10
CA THR A 83 -0.08 7.71 -9.84
C THR A 83 -0.88 8.29 -11.00
N ALA A 84 -1.54 7.45 -11.80
CA ALA A 84 -2.32 7.86 -12.96
C ALA A 84 -3.51 8.76 -12.59
N PHE A 85 -4.18 8.48 -11.47
CA PHE A 85 -5.33 9.27 -11.01
C PHE A 85 -4.95 10.43 -10.08
N GLY A 86 -3.66 10.59 -9.74
CA GLY A 86 -3.23 11.59 -8.78
C GLY A 86 -3.71 11.34 -7.35
N THR A 87 -4.11 10.12 -7.02
CA THR A 87 -4.55 9.74 -5.68
C THR A 87 -3.34 9.70 -4.75
N PRO A 88 -3.38 10.37 -3.59
CA PRO A 88 -2.30 10.30 -2.61
C PRO A 88 -1.92 8.85 -2.28
N SER A 89 -0.63 8.58 -2.18
CA SER A 89 -0.17 7.22 -1.94
C SER A 89 1.07 7.16 -1.06
N VAL A 90 1.20 6.04 -0.35
CA VAL A 90 2.44 5.61 0.31
C VAL A 90 2.87 4.31 -0.35
N LEU A 91 4.00 4.35 -1.03
CA LEU A 91 4.51 3.26 -1.85
C LEU A 91 5.76 2.66 -1.20
N LEU A 92 5.70 1.35 -0.93
CA LEU A 92 6.75 0.60 -0.26
C LEU A 92 7.57 -0.16 -1.29
N PHE A 93 8.76 0.36 -1.60
CA PHE A 93 9.68 -0.26 -2.54
C PHE A 93 10.68 -1.18 -1.83
N GLY A 94 10.89 -2.35 -2.38
CA GLY A 94 11.84 -3.34 -1.90
C GLY A 94 13.03 -3.49 -2.85
N PRO A 95 13.10 -4.61 -3.61
CA PRO A 95 14.25 -4.93 -4.44
C PRO A 95 14.42 -4.05 -5.67
N THR A 96 13.36 -3.37 -6.11
CA THR A 96 13.39 -2.53 -7.30
C THR A 96 13.55 -1.05 -6.94
N PRO A 97 14.51 -0.33 -7.53
CA PRO A 97 14.68 1.10 -7.27
C PRO A 97 13.48 1.93 -7.76
N PRO A 98 12.99 2.88 -6.96
CA PRO A 98 11.85 3.73 -7.35
C PRO A 98 12.05 4.52 -8.64
N ARG A 99 13.28 4.83 -9.01
CA ARG A 99 13.59 5.55 -10.26
C ARG A 99 13.14 4.80 -11.52
N LEU A 100 12.96 3.48 -11.44
CA LEU A 100 12.54 2.65 -12.58
C LEU A 100 11.02 2.60 -12.72
N TRP A 101 10.28 2.48 -11.60
CA TRP A 101 8.85 2.19 -11.60
C TRP A 101 8.04 3.09 -10.68
N GLY A 102 8.69 3.99 -9.94
CA GLY A 102 8.02 4.91 -9.04
C GLY A 102 7.37 6.09 -9.77
N PRO A 103 6.56 6.87 -9.02
CA PRO A 103 5.98 8.10 -9.54
C PRO A 103 7.04 9.15 -9.81
N PRO A 104 6.72 10.16 -10.65
CA PRO A 104 7.64 11.29 -10.86
C PRO A 104 7.97 11.97 -9.53
N PRO A 105 9.25 12.34 -9.27
CA PRO A 105 9.63 13.02 -8.02
C PRO A 105 8.89 14.33 -7.76
N SER A 106 8.38 14.98 -8.82
CA SER A 106 7.57 16.19 -8.72
C SER A 106 6.15 15.96 -8.20
N ALA A 107 5.65 14.73 -8.25
CA ALA A 107 4.31 14.36 -7.79
C ALA A 107 4.34 14.10 -6.27
N ARG A 108 4.32 15.17 -5.48
CA ARG A 108 4.53 15.16 -4.01
C ARG A 108 3.45 14.45 -3.22
N GLN A 109 2.27 14.21 -3.79
CA GLN A 109 1.20 13.43 -3.17
C GLN A 109 1.55 11.94 -3.03
N HIS A 110 2.60 11.49 -3.70
CA HIS A 110 3.08 10.11 -3.61
C HIS A 110 4.34 10.06 -2.74
N VAL A 111 4.21 9.43 -1.57
CA VAL A 111 5.34 9.22 -0.66
C VAL A 111 5.96 7.87 -0.97
N VAL A 112 7.20 7.87 -1.40
CA VAL A 112 7.95 6.66 -1.72
C VAL A 112 8.90 6.33 -0.57
N LEU A 113 8.77 5.13 -0.02
CA LEU A 113 9.66 4.61 1.01
C LEU A 113 10.53 3.49 0.42
N TRP A 114 11.82 3.66 0.52
CA TRP A 114 12.81 2.73 0.00
C TRP A 114 14.07 2.75 0.86
N ALA A 115 14.59 1.56 1.19
CA ALA A 115 15.79 1.43 2.03
C ALA A 115 17.12 1.59 1.26
N GLY A 116 17.04 1.69 -0.06
CA GLY A 116 18.23 1.86 -0.90
C GLY A 116 18.84 0.55 -1.41
N ASN A 117 18.26 -0.59 -1.11
CA ASN A 117 18.76 -1.89 -1.54
C ASN A 117 18.18 -2.30 -2.88
N VAL A 118 18.98 -2.94 -3.71
CA VAL A 118 18.57 -3.54 -4.98
C VAL A 118 18.71 -5.05 -4.84
N GLY A 119 17.68 -5.79 -5.21
CA GLY A 119 17.65 -7.25 -5.09
C GLY A 119 16.87 -7.92 -6.22
N ASP A 120 16.54 -9.18 -6.04
CA ASP A 120 15.73 -9.94 -7.00
C ASP A 120 14.23 -9.68 -6.78
N PRO A 121 13.54 -9.02 -7.72
CA PRO A 121 12.10 -8.76 -7.58
C PRO A 121 11.22 -10.00 -7.70
N HIS A 122 11.78 -11.14 -8.09
CA HIS A 122 11.09 -12.42 -8.22
C HIS A 122 11.43 -13.41 -7.10
N GLY A 123 12.16 -12.96 -6.07
CA GLY A 123 12.54 -13.79 -4.94
C GLY A 123 11.34 -14.40 -4.19
N GLU A 124 11.57 -15.55 -3.60
CA GLU A 124 10.55 -16.30 -2.85
C GLU A 124 10.39 -15.84 -1.40
N GLU A 125 11.31 -15.01 -0.92
CA GLU A 125 11.28 -14.44 0.44
C GLU A 125 11.17 -12.91 0.37
N PRO A 126 10.63 -12.26 1.42
CA PRO A 126 10.59 -10.80 1.49
C PRO A 126 11.98 -10.20 1.38
N ASP A 127 12.12 -9.18 0.56
CA ASP A 127 13.40 -8.47 0.36
C ASP A 127 13.88 -7.81 1.65
N GLY A 128 15.18 -7.92 1.92
CA GLY A 128 15.80 -7.37 3.12
C GLY A 128 15.62 -5.85 3.25
N GLY A 129 15.67 -5.13 2.13
CA GLY A 129 15.40 -3.68 2.12
C GLY A 129 13.97 -3.36 2.49
N LEU A 130 13.01 -4.16 2.03
CA LEU A 130 11.61 -4.01 2.40
C LEU A 130 11.39 -4.30 3.89
N LEU A 131 12.09 -5.27 4.45
CA LEU A 131 12.06 -5.57 5.88
C LEU A 131 12.63 -4.43 6.75
N LEU A 132 13.53 -3.62 6.22
CA LEU A 132 14.06 -2.43 6.90
C LEU A 132 13.04 -1.29 7.01
N LEU A 133 11.97 -1.31 6.22
CA LEU A 133 10.86 -0.36 6.36
C LEU A 133 10.00 -0.77 7.56
N GLY A 134 10.28 -0.18 8.72
CA GLY A 134 9.55 -0.45 9.96
C GLY A 134 8.15 0.17 9.96
N GLU A 135 7.30 -0.32 10.84
CA GLU A 135 5.91 0.15 11.00
C GLU A 135 5.84 1.65 11.30
N GLU A 136 6.70 2.15 12.20
CA GLU A 136 6.73 3.57 12.60
C GLU A 136 6.94 4.50 11.41
N ARG A 137 7.83 4.13 10.49
CA ARG A 137 8.10 4.93 9.30
C ARG A 137 6.91 4.96 8.36
N VAL A 138 6.22 3.84 8.19
CA VAL A 138 5.04 3.75 7.34
C VAL A 138 3.86 4.47 7.99
N LEU A 139 3.65 4.33 9.30
CA LEU A 139 2.62 5.07 10.05
C LEU A 139 2.83 6.58 9.92
N ALA A 140 4.05 7.06 10.09
CA ALA A 140 4.37 8.48 9.94
C ALA A 140 4.06 8.98 8.52
N ALA A 141 4.39 8.20 7.50
CA ALA A 141 4.12 8.54 6.11
C ALA A 141 2.62 8.58 5.80
N THR A 142 1.83 7.62 6.30
CA THR A 142 0.37 7.59 6.10
C THR A 142 -0.32 8.78 6.78
N ARG A 143 0.09 9.10 8.00
CA ARG A 143 -0.43 10.25 8.73
C ARG A 143 -0.13 11.57 8.01
N SER A 144 1.12 11.75 7.58
CA SER A 144 1.55 12.92 6.84
C SER A 144 0.80 13.09 5.52
N ALA A 145 0.63 12.03 4.75
CA ALA A 145 -0.09 12.06 3.49
C ALA A 145 -1.56 12.48 3.65
N LEU A 146 -2.22 12.02 4.72
CA LEU A 146 -3.62 12.37 5.03
C LEU A 146 -3.75 13.80 5.53
N GLU A 147 -2.80 14.32 6.31
CA GLU A 147 -2.78 15.70 6.80
C GLU A 147 -2.64 16.71 5.65
N VAL A 148 -1.75 16.46 4.70
CA VAL A 148 -1.56 17.30 3.51
C VAL A 148 -2.85 17.42 2.71
N ARG A 149 -3.64 16.35 2.59
CA ARG A 149 -4.93 16.38 1.91
C ARG A 149 -5.94 17.29 2.61
N VAL A 150 -6.03 17.24 3.94
CA VAL A 150 -6.93 18.10 4.72
C VAL A 150 -6.59 19.58 4.55
N ALA A 151 -5.31 19.91 4.48
CA ALA A 151 -4.85 21.29 4.31
C ALA A 151 -5.13 21.88 2.91
N HIS A 152 -5.36 21.04 1.89
CA HIS A 152 -5.62 21.44 0.49
C HIS A 152 -7.06 21.15 0.04
N GLY A 153 -7.90 20.62 0.91
CA GLY A 153 -9.30 20.27 0.64
C GLY A 153 -10.31 21.41 0.83
#